data_06a25f5e43e11284883aa7e185c5acaf
#
_entry.id   06a25f5e43e11284883aa7e185c5acaf
#
_cell.length_a   1.000
_cell.length_b   1.000
_cell.length_c   1.000
_cell.angle_alpha   90.00
_cell.angle_beta   90.00
_cell.angle_gamma   90.00
#
_symmetry.space_group_name_H-M   'P 1'
#
loop_
_entity.id
_entity.type
_entity.pdbx_description
1 polymer ?
#
loop_
_entity_poly.entity_id
_entity_poly.type
_entity_poly.pdbx_seq_one_letter_code
_entity_poly.pdbx_strand_id
1 'polypeptide(L)'
;MFQRCWLVLLLMIISCAGYAEPLSDEDHALIERAKAKAGATEHEVCAYTVASDDGQTKTRVRFDPSAGGNPWRLLERDGEPTDGAAAEDYEAPSQASHPANVDVSSLDSEDLHVLRREPETVVFGFSPRDEKGNLIHKSVSGELTIRRADGVLTSTQISGVNFRRAVVMKMSYFRIQTALEYDPEVGAVVMRAMDMAMKGSVTLKKIEVEIHLEFGEFDCP
;
A
#
# COMPACT_ATOMS: atom_id res chain seq x y z
N MET A 1 -21.65 -39.43 47.56
CA MET A 1 -21.38 -40.02 46.24
C MET A 1 -21.54 -38.94 45.15
N PHE A 2 -20.81 -37.82 45.26
CA PHE A 2 -20.84 -36.70 44.30
C PHE A 2 -19.47 -35.98 44.35
N GLN A 3 -18.47 -36.58 43.76
CA GLN A 3 -17.16 -35.95 43.76
C GLN A 3 -16.24 -36.60 42.70
N ARG A 4 -16.62 -36.57 41.43
CA ARG A 4 -15.75 -37.03 40.32
C ARG A 4 -16.28 -36.58 38.97
N CYS A 5 -16.46 -35.26 38.71
CA CYS A 5 -16.82 -34.75 37.39
C CYS A 5 -16.26 -33.37 37.05
N TRP A 6 -15.18 -32.91 37.73
CA TRP A 6 -14.63 -31.55 37.54
C TRP A 6 -13.18 -31.52 36.99
N LEU A 7 -12.72 -32.63 36.40
CA LEU A 7 -11.31 -32.72 35.97
C LEU A 7 -11.10 -32.95 34.48
N VAL A 8 -12.12 -32.73 33.63
CA VAL A 8 -12.00 -32.94 32.16
C VAL A 8 -12.19 -31.68 31.34
N LEU A 9 -12.47 -30.51 31.92
CA LEU A 9 -12.73 -29.28 31.20
C LEU A 9 -11.57 -28.26 31.15
N LEU A 10 -10.35 -28.68 31.43
CA LEU A 10 -9.19 -27.77 31.57
C LEU A 10 -8.04 -28.05 30.59
N LEU A 11 -8.32 -28.70 29.46
CA LEU A 11 -7.25 -29.13 28.54
C LEU A 11 -7.53 -28.82 27.07
N MET A 12 -8.28 -27.73 26.77
CA MET A 12 -8.43 -27.22 25.37
C MET A 12 -8.30 -25.71 25.29
N ILE A 13 -7.38 -25.11 26.00
CA ILE A 13 -6.79 -23.81 25.60
C ILE A 13 -5.42 -24.15 25.05
N ILE A 14 -5.40 -24.82 23.88
CA ILE A 14 -4.23 -24.82 23.03
C ILE A 14 -4.15 -23.38 22.52
N SER A 15 -3.30 -22.60 23.15
CA SER A 15 -2.84 -21.31 22.68
C SER A 15 -2.40 -21.50 21.24
N CYS A 16 -3.23 -21.05 20.29
CA CYS A 16 -2.77 -20.73 18.95
C CYS A 16 -1.82 -19.53 19.09
N ALA A 17 -0.64 -19.73 19.63
CA ALA A 17 0.48 -18.90 19.34
C ALA A 17 0.65 -19.04 17.83
N GLY A 18 0.24 -18.01 17.08
CA GLY A 18 0.38 -17.97 15.63
C GLY A 18 1.88 -18.03 15.30
N TYR A 19 2.39 -19.24 15.16
CA TYR A 19 3.66 -19.44 14.48
C TYR A 19 3.42 -19.03 13.03
N ALA A 20 4.20 -18.07 12.54
CA ALA A 20 4.24 -17.76 11.14
C ALA A 20 4.47 -19.08 10.37
N GLU A 21 3.54 -19.43 9.52
CA GLU A 21 3.64 -20.66 8.72
C GLU A 21 4.75 -20.45 7.69
N PRO A 22 5.73 -21.37 7.59
CA PRO A 22 6.77 -21.28 6.57
C PRO A 22 6.12 -21.35 5.17
N LEU A 23 6.73 -20.64 4.20
CA LEU A 23 6.27 -20.65 2.82
C LEU A 23 6.36 -22.06 2.22
N SER A 24 5.28 -22.51 1.60
CA SER A 24 5.25 -23.73 0.81
C SER A 24 5.79 -23.49 -0.60
N ASP A 25 6.03 -24.57 -1.37
CA ASP A 25 6.42 -24.46 -2.78
C ASP A 25 5.32 -23.74 -3.61
N GLU A 26 4.04 -23.94 -3.25
CA GLU A 26 2.91 -23.25 -3.88
C GLU A 26 2.97 -21.74 -3.61
N ASP A 27 3.34 -21.32 -2.40
CA ASP A 27 3.48 -19.92 -2.03
C ASP A 27 4.64 -19.27 -2.79
N HIS A 28 5.78 -19.95 -2.87
CA HIS A 28 6.92 -19.47 -3.67
C HIS A 28 6.53 -19.30 -5.14
N ALA A 29 5.84 -20.27 -5.73
CA ALA A 29 5.36 -20.16 -7.11
C ALA A 29 4.34 -19.01 -7.29
N LEU A 30 3.51 -18.74 -6.28
CA LEU A 30 2.55 -17.64 -6.29
C LEU A 30 3.27 -16.28 -6.22
N ILE A 31 4.27 -16.15 -5.35
CA ILE A 31 5.10 -14.95 -5.19
C ILE A 31 5.85 -14.65 -6.50
N GLU A 32 6.48 -15.65 -7.12
CA GLU A 32 7.20 -15.46 -8.40
C GLU A 32 6.25 -15.01 -9.53
N ARG A 33 5.02 -15.53 -9.59
CA ARG A 33 4.01 -15.02 -10.53
C ARG A 33 3.63 -13.56 -10.25
N ALA A 34 3.53 -13.18 -8.97
CA ALA A 34 3.23 -11.80 -8.60
C ALA A 34 4.34 -10.84 -9.00
N LYS A 35 5.60 -11.20 -8.76
CA LYS A 35 6.78 -10.44 -9.22
C LYS A 35 6.79 -10.27 -10.73
N ALA A 36 6.58 -11.36 -11.47
CA ALA A 36 6.57 -11.32 -12.93
C ALA A 36 5.50 -10.38 -13.49
N LYS A 37 4.33 -10.30 -12.85
CA LYS A 37 3.25 -9.40 -13.28
C LYS A 37 3.41 -7.95 -12.86
N ALA A 38 4.01 -7.71 -11.70
CA ALA A 38 4.22 -6.35 -11.20
C ALA A 38 5.52 -5.73 -11.73
N GLY A 39 6.55 -6.54 -11.96
CA GLY A 39 7.87 -6.09 -12.42
C GLY A 39 8.06 -6.08 -13.94
N ALA A 40 7.03 -6.45 -14.72
CA ALA A 40 7.14 -6.59 -16.17
C ALA A 40 7.40 -5.29 -16.92
N THR A 41 7.48 -4.17 -16.22
CA THR A 41 7.53 -2.89 -16.88
C THR A 41 8.52 -1.94 -16.24
N GLU A 42 9.70 -1.81 -16.86
CA GLU A 42 10.28 -0.48 -17.05
C GLU A 42 9.34 0.26 -18.01
N HIS A 43 8.14 0.58 -17.53
CA HIS A 43 7.18 1.32 -18.34
C HIS A 43 7.73 2.72 -18.59
N GLU A 44 7.83 3.06 -19.83
CA GLU A 44 7.76 4.43 -20.26
C GLU A 44 6.63 5.11 -19.50
N VAL A 45 6.89 6.28 -19.02
CA VAL A 45 6.06 6.97 -18.05
C VAL A 45 4.70 7.25 -18.66
N CYS A 46 3.68 6.46 -18.34
CA CYS A 46 2.31 6.66 -18.82
C CYS A 46 1.74 8.00 -18.30
N ALA A 47 0.90 8.63 -19.09
CA ALA A 47 0.03 9.67 -18.58
C ALA A 47 -1.10 9.04 -17.72
N TYR A 48 -1.59 9.77 -16.71
CA TYR A 48 -2.69 9.30 -15.86
C TYR A 48 -3.39 10.45 -15.15
N THR A 49 -4.57 10.20 -14.61
CA THR A 49 -5.24 11.12 -13.69
C THR A 49 -5.11 10.63 -12.26
N VAL A 50 -5.06 11.59 -11.31
CA VAL A 50 -5.22 11.31 -9.89
C VAL A 50 -6.24 12.26 -9.28
N ALA A 51 -7.22 11.68 -8.57
CA ALA A 51 -8.11 12.41 -7.69
C ALA A 51 -7.59 12.28 -6.25
N SER A 52 -7.57 13.38 -5.51
CA SER A 52 -7.18 13.39 -4.10
C SER A 52 -8.24 14.05 -3.23
N ASP A 53 -8.44 13.49 -2.04
CA ASP A 53 -9.30 14.03 -0.99
C ASP A 53 -8.51 13.96 0.33
N ASP A 54 -8.22 15.11 0.95
CA ASP A 54 -7.53 15.21 2.24
C ASP A 54 -8.48 15.62 3.38
N GLY A 55 -9.79 15.59 3.11
CA GLY A 55 -10.85 16.00 4.03
C GLY A 55 -11.07 17.51 4.10
N GLN A 56 -10.22 18.32 3.45
CA GLN A 56 -10.34 19.78 3.35
C GLN A 56 -10.50 20.24 1.90
N THR A 57 -9.75 19.63 1.00
CA THR A 57 -9.69 19.99 -0.42
C THR A 57 -9.77 18.71 -1.25
N LYS A 58 -10.56 18.77 -2.31
CA LYS A 58 -10.59 17.74 -3.34
C LYS A 58 -9.96 18.27 -4.60
N THR A 59 -9.03 17.50 -5.18
CA THR A 59 -8.43 17.88 -6.45
C THR A 59 -8.46 16.71 -7.42
N ARG A 60 -8.54 17.03 -8.73
CA ARG A 60 -8.29 16.10 -9.81
C ARG A 60 -7.23 16.70 -10.70
N VAL A 61 -6.15 15.96 -10.90
CA VAL A 61 -5.00 16.42 -11.71
C VAL A 61 -4.67 15.37 -12.76
N ARG A 62 -4.09 15.81 -13.87
CA ARG A 62 -3.51 14.94 -14.89
C ARG A 62 -2.00 15.08 -14.88
N PHE A 63 -1.33 13.96 -14.91
CA PHE A 63 0.07 13.86 -15.23
C PHE A 63 0.23 13.48 -16.71
N ASP A 64 1.02 14.23 -17.45
CA ASP A 64 1.36 13.94 -18.85
C ASP A 64 2.87 14.17 -19.04
N PRO A 65 3.66 13.09 -19.14
CA PRO A 65 5.11 13.19 -19.29
C PRO A 65 5.55 13.77 -20.64
N SER A 66 4.66 13.78 -21.63
CA SER A 66 4.92 14.36 -22.96
C SER A 66 4.71 15.86 -23.02
N ALA A 67 4.09 16.46 -22.00
CA ALA A 67 3.87 17.89 -21.94
C ALA A 67 5.20 18.65 -21.87
N GLY A 68 5.38 19.62 -22.76
CA GLY A 68 6.55 20.49 -22.73
C GLY A 68 6.47 21.46 -21.54
N GLY A 69 7.26 21.25 -20.49
CA GLY A 69 7.26 22.08 -19.28
C GLY A 69 6.76 21.34 -18.06
N ASN A 70 5.73 21.88 -17.36
CA ASN A 70 5.13 21.21 -16.20
C ASN A 70 4.28 20.00 -16.65
N PRO A 71 4.63 18.76 -16.26
CA PRO A 71 3.84 17.59 -16.65
C PRO A 71 2.51 17.48 -15.91
N TRP A 72 2.27 18.32 -14.91
CA TRP A 72 1.07 18.30 -14.10
C TRP A 72 0.10 19.39 -14.50
N ARG A 73 -1.16 19.04 -14.60
CA ARG A 73 -2.26 19.97 -14.88
C ARG A 73 -3.42 19.74 -13.91
N LEU A 74 -3.80 20.78 -13.17
CA LEU A 74 -5.01 20.74 -12.35
C LEU A 74 -6.24 20.80 -13.24
N LEU A 75 -7.11 19.79 -13.15
CA LEU A 75 -8.34 19.70 -13.90
C LEU A 75 -9.53 20.25 -13.12
N GLU A 76 -9.54 19.97 -11.79
CA GLU A 76 -10.68 20.27 -10.94
C GLU A 76 -10.21 20.52 -9.50
N ARG A 77 -10.87 21.47 -8.81
CA ARG A 77 -10.69 21.72 -7.36
C ARG A 77 -12.05 21.89 -6.71
N ASP A 78 -12.33 21.10 -5.69
CA ASP A 78 -13.58 21.12 -4.89
C ASP A 78 -14.86 21.00 -5.75
N GLY A 79 -14.79 20.23 -6.85
CA GLY A 79 -15.88 20.02 -7.80
C GLY A 79 -15.98 21.06 -8.91
N GLU A 80 -15.11 22.08 -8.90
CA GLU A 80 -15.12 23.13 -9.91
C GLU A 80 -13.99 22.92 -10.92
N PRO A 81 -14.26 22.93 -12.23
CA PRO A 81 -13.23 22.87 -13.27
C PRO A 81 -12.21 24.01 -13.13
N THR A 82 -10.95 23.71 -13.37
CA THR A 82 -9.87 24.69 -13.33
C THR A 82 -9.31 24.89 -14.74
N ASP A 83 -9.12 26.13 -15.15
CA ASP A 83 -8.59 26.49 -16.46
C ASP A 83 -7.48 27.57 -16.39
N GLY A 84 -6.87 27.87 -17.55
CA GLY A 84 -5.84 28.90 -17.68
C GLY A 84 -4.60 28.68 -16.82
N ALA A 85 -3.98 29.77 -16.39
CA ALA A 85 -2.73 29.74 -15.63
C ALA A 85 -2.83 28.93 -14.32
N ALA A 86 -3.97 28.97 -13.67
CA ALA A 86 -4.17 28.20 -12.42
C ALA A 86 -4.12 26.68 -12.63
N ALA A 87 -4.47 26.20 -13.82
CA ALA A 87 -4.36 24.79 -14.19
C ALA A 87 -2.92 24.39 -14.51
N GLU A 88 -2.14 25.30 -15.14
CA GLU A 88 -0.78 25.04 -15.61
C GLU A 88 0.29 25.25 -14.54
N ASP A 89 0.05 26.16 -13.58
CA ASP A 89 0.97 26.46 -12.49
C ASP A 89 0.83 25.50 -11.28
N TYR A 90 0.11 24.39 -11.45
CA TYR A 90 -0.06 23.42 -10.36
C TYR A 90 1.26 22.74 -10.02
N GLU A 91 1.72 22.92 -8.78
CA GLU A 91 2.88 22.22 -8.25
C GLU A 91 2.42 20.90 -7.61
N ALA A 92 2.76 19.79 -8.24
CA ALA A 92 2.52 18.47 -7.64
C ALA A 92 3.39 18.23 -6.41
N PRO A 93 2.92 17.40 -5.46
CA PRO A 93 3.76 16.92 -4.37
C PRO A 93 5.02 16.24 -4.94
N SER A 94 6.20 16.67 -4.50
CA SER A 94 7.52 16.29 -5.03
C SER A 94 7.91 14.81 -4.90
N GLN A 95 7.00 13.91 -4.49
CA GLN A 95 7.29 12.50 -4.18
C GLN A 95 6.17 11.53 -4.63
N ALA A 96 5.36 11.89 -5.60
CA ALA A 96 4.38 10.93 -6.12
C ALA A 96 5.12 9.85 -6.94
N SER A 97 5.27 8.65 -6.37
CA SER A 97 5.68 7.48 -7.14
C SER A 97 4.67 7.27 -8.28
N HIS A 98 5.17 6.94 -9.47
CA HIS A 98 4.29 6.66 -10.61
C HIS A 98 3.39 5.45 -10.29
N PRO A 99 2.05 5.53 -10.47
CA PRO A 99 1.13 4.48 -10.03
C PRO A 99 1.29 3.14 -10.78
N ALA A 100 1.98 3.11 -11.92
CA ALA A 100 2.36 1.89 -12.62
C ALA A 100 3.69 1.30 -12.10
N ASN A 101 4.45 2.01 -11.27
CA ASN A 101 5.67 1.50 -10.66
C ASN A 101 5.37 0.96 -9.26
N VAL A 102 4.72 -0.21 -9.21
CA VAL A 102 4.41 -0.87 -7.94
C VAL A 102 5.70 -1.47 -7.36
N ASP A 103 6.08 -0.99 -6.17
CA ASP A 103 7.23 -1.55 -5.45
C ASP A 103 6.91 -2.96 -4.96
N VAL A 104 7.64 -3.94 -5.51
CA VAL A 104 7.52 -5.37 -5.16
C VAL A 104 8.67 -5.87 -4.31
N SER A 105 9.57 -4.99 -3.86
CA SER A 105 10.72 -5.37 -3.04
C SER A 105 10.34 -6.11 -1.75
N SER A 106 9.13 -5.86 -1.22
CA SER A 106 8.58 -6.59 -0.09
C SER A 106 8.32 -8.07 -0.37
N LEU A 107 8.19 -8.49 -1.64
CA LEU A 107 8.06 -9.89 -2.03
C LEU A 107 9.39 -10.65 -1.92
N ASP A 108 10.52 -9.94 -1.80
CA ASP A 108 11.85 -10.49 -1.57
C ASP A 108 12.26 -10.45 -0.09
N SER A 109 11.33 -10.10 0.81
CA SER A 109 11.63 -9.97 2.23
C SER A 109 11.98 -11.35 2.84
N GLU A 110 13.11 -11.44 3.54
CA GLU A 110 13.56 -12.67 4.20
C GLU A 110 12.58 -13.17 5.29
N ASP A 111 11.77 -12.26 5.84
CA ASP A 111 10.77 -12.56 6.86
C ASP A 111 9.34 -12.66 6.31
N LEU A 112 9.20 -12.78 4.97
CA LEU A 112 7.91 -13.00 4.34
C LEU A 112 7.29 -14.32 4.83
N HIS A 113 6.05 -14.27 5.29
CA HIS A 113 5.35 -15.42 5.84
C HIS A 113 3.86 -15.34 5.57
N VAL A 114 3.17 -16.47 5.59
CA VAL A 114 1.72 -16.51 5.41
C VAL A 114 1.02 -16.05 6.69
N LEU A 115 0.18 -15.03 6.59
CA LEU A 115 -0.71 -14.60 7.66
C LEU A 115 -2.05 -15.33 7.61
N ARG A 116 -2.63 -15.45 6.43
CA ARG A 116 -3.91 -16.15 6.22
C ARG A 116 -4.09 -16.60 4.77
N ARG A 117 -4.84 -17.69 4.62
CA ARG A 117 -5.25 -18.22 3.32
C ARG A 117 -6.76 -18.09 3.22
N GLU A 118 -7.21 -17.42 2.20
CA GLU A 118 -8.61 -17.26 1.85
C GLU A 118 -8.91 -18.08 0.58
N PRO A 119 -10.19 -18.34 0.22
CA PRO A 119 -10.50 -19.14 -0.96
C PRO A 119 -9.86 -18.61 -2.25
N GLU A 120 -9.85 -17.29 -2.43
CA GLU A 120 -9.39 -16.63 -3.65
C GLU A 120 -8.01 -15.97 -3.50
N THR A 121 -7.54 -15.73 -2.27
CA THR A 121 -6.33 -14.97 -2.00
C THR A 121 -5.43 -15.63 -0.97
N VAL A 122 -4.16 -15.22 -0.96
CA VAL A 122 -3.23 -15.46 0.13
C VAL A 122 -2.72 -14.10 0.63
N VAL A 123 -2.74 -13.91 1.94
CA VAL A 123 -2.19 -12.72 2.58
C VAL A 123 -0.86 -13.07 3.23
N PHE A 124 0.16 -12.35 2.87
CA PHE A 124 1.50 -12.47 3.40
C PHE A 124 1.81 -11.28 4.31
N GLY A 125 2.57 -11.54 5.36
CA GLY A 125 3.12 -10.53 6.25
C GLY A 125 4.61 -10.35 6.03
N PHE A 126 5.10 -9.13 6.24
CA PHE A 126 6.52 -8.78 6.17
C PHE A 126 6.85 -7.63 7.11
N SER A 127 8.15 -7.43 7.37
CA SER A 127 8.64 -6.28 8.12
C SER A 127 9.18 -5.22 7.16
N PRO A 128 8.53 -4.05 7.05
CA PRO A 128 8.98 -3.00 6.14
C PRO A 128 10.39 -2.51 6.48
N ARG A 129 11.23 -2.34 5.46
CA ARG A 129 12.62 -1.88 5.56
C ARG A 129 12.81 -0.53 4.85
N ASP A 130 13.80 0.23 5.29
CA ASP A 130 14.21 1.47 4.60
C ASP A 130 15.09 1.13 3.36
N GLU A 131 15.43 2.14 2.57
CA GLU A 131 16.30 2.00 1.39
C GLU A 131 17.67 1.39 1.68
N LYS A 132 18.10 1.35 2.94
CA LYS A 132 19.36 0.74 3.40
C LYS A 132 19.16 -0.68 3.91
N GLY A 133 17.94 -1.22 3.83
CA GLY A 133 17.58 -2.55 4.31
C GLY A 133 17.35 -2.65 5.82
N ASN A 134 17.36 -1.53 6.58
CA ASN A 134 17.09 -1.56 8.00
C ASN A 134 15.58 -1.60 8.27
N LEU A 135 15.14 -2.29 9.31
CA LEU A 135 13.76 -2.25 9.76
C LEU A 135 13.33 -0.80 10.05
N ILE A 136 12.21 -0.37 9.47
CA ILE A 136 11.65 0.97 9.75
C ILE A 136 11.38 1.11 11.24
N HIS A 137 10.69 0.17 11.84
CA HIS A 137 10.49 0.05 13.29
C HIS A 137 9.81 -1.29 13.61
N LYS A 138 10.14 -1.89 14.77
CA LYS A 138 9.55 -3.16 15.22
C LYS A 138 8.02 -3.14 15.42
N SER A 139 7.41 -1.97 15.52
CA SER A 139 5.97 -1.77 15.65
C SER A 139 5.31 -1.39 14.31
N VAL A 140 6.02 -1.55 13.21
CA VAL A 140 5.51 -1.36 11.86
C VAL A 140 5.50 -2.72 11.18
N SER A 141 4.37 -3.09 10.61
CA SER A 141 4.17 -4.32 9.86
C SER A 141 3.63 -4.02 8.47
N GLY A 142 3.93 -4.90 7.55
CA GLY A 142 3.40 -4.89 6.19
C GLY A 142 2.55 -6.12 5.94
N GLU A 143 1.52 -5.96 5.12
CA GLU A 143 0.73 -7.04 4.55
C GLU A 143 0.64 -6.86 3.05
N LEU A 144 0.64 -7.94 2.31
CA LEU A 144 0.35 -7.95 0.88
C LEU A 144 -0.60 -9.10 0.54
N THR A 145 -1.49 -8.85 -0.41
CA THR A 145 -2.52 -9.80 -0.81
C THR A 145 -2.34 -10.19 -2.26
N ILE A 146 -2.20 -11.48 -2.52
CA ILE A 146 -2.03 -12.02 -3.87
C ILE A 146 -3.25 -12.90 -4.21
N ARG A 147 -3.82 -12.69 -5.39
CA ARG A 147 -4.91 -13.52 -5.92
C ARG A 147 -4.36 -14.86 -6.42
N ARG A 148 -4.92 -15.96 -5.92
CA ARG A 148 -4.42 -17.32 -6.20
C ARG A 148 -4.55 -17.73 -7.66
N ALA A 149 -5.65 -17.32 -8.31
CA ALA A 149 -5.99 -17.76 -9.66
C ALA A 149 -4.91 -17.38 -10.69
N ASP A 150 -4.37 -16.19 -10.58
CA ASP A 150 -3.48 -15.59 -11.59
C ASP A 150 -2.20 -14.95 -11.05
N GLY A 151 -2.03 -14.92 -9.72
CA GLY A 151 -0.84 -14.31 -9.10
C GLY A 151 -0.83 -12.78 -9.12
N VAL A 152 -1.98 -12.12 -9.32
CA VAL A 152 -2.02 -10.65 -9.26
C VAL A 152 -1.92 -10.16 -7.82
N LEU A 153 -0.99 -9.26 -7.56
CA LEU A 153 -0.92 -8.49 -6.32
C LEU A 153 -2.10 -7.52 -6.31
N THR A 154 -3.02 -7.67 -5.35
CA THR A 154 -4.28 -6.90 -5.30
C THR A 154 -4.30 -5.83 -4.25
N SER A 155 -3.47 -5.93 -3.22
CA SER A 155 -3.30 -4.85 -2.24
C SER A 155 -1.98 -4.96 -1.47
N THR A 156 -1.51 -3.81 -0.99
CA THR A 156 -0.47 -3.76 0.04
C THR A 156 -0.96 -2.89 1.19
N GLN A 157 -0.54 -3.20 2.40
CA GLN A 157 -0.80 -2.37 3.57
C GLN A 157 0.45 -2.29 4.43
N ILE A 158 0.80 -1.07 4.86
CA ILE A 158 1.82 -0.84 5.88
C ILE A 158 1.14 -0.12 7.04
N SER A 159 1.32 -0.63 8.24
CA SER A 159 0.71 -0.04 9.43
C SER A 159 1.66 -0.07 10.62
N GLY A 160 1.47 0.87 11.54
CA GLY A 160 2.26 0.94 12.76
C GLY A 160 1.57 1.72 13.85
N VAL A 161 1.87 1.36 15.10
CA VAL A 161 1.30 1.99 16.28
C VAL A 161 2.39 2.33 17.30
N ASN A 162 2.24 3.49 17.95
CA ASN A 162 3.06 3.90 19.09
C ASN A 162 4.57 3.84 18.86
N PHE A 163 5.06 4.38 17.74
CA PHE A 163 6.49 4.41 17.42
C PHE A 163 7.04 5.83 17.26
N ARG A 164 8.37 5.96 17.32
CA ARG A 164 9.09 7.22 17.07
C ARG A 164 9.90 7.07 15.78
N ARG A 165 9.65 7.95 14.82
CA ARG A 165 10.44 7.99 13.57
C ARG A 165 11.68 8.87 13.72
N ALA A 166 11.60 9.89 14.58
CA ALA A 166 12.70 10.80 14.92
C ALA A 166 12.54 11.29 16.36
N VAL A 167 13.56 11.95 16.91
CA VAL A 167 13.52 12.46 18.28
C VAL A 167 12.30 13.35 18.55
N VAL A 168 11.86 14.11 17.53
CA VAL A 168 10.76 15.07 17.64
C VAL A 168 9.42 14.56 17.08
N MET A 169 9.40 13.39 16.43
CA MET A 169 8.20 12.82 15.79
C MET A 169 7.75 11.56 16.51
N LYS A 170 6.59 11.63 17.14
CA LYS A 170 5.92 10.50 17.76
C LYS A 170 4.66 10.15 16.97
N MET A 171 4.60 8.93 16.48
CA MET A 171 3.44 8.38 15.76
C MET A 171 2.63 7.53 16.72
N SER A 172 1.37 7.86 16.93
CA SER A 172 0.44 7.03 17.69
C SER A 172 -0.25 5.99 16.79
N TYR A 173 -0.46 6.36 15.52
CA TYR A 173 -1.07 5.51 14.50
C TYR A 173 -0.56 5.92 13.12
N PHE A 174 -0.37 4.93 12.26
CA PHE A 174 0.01 5.11 10.87
C PHE A 174 -0.54 3.92 10.05
N ARG A 175 -1.15 4.19 8.91
CA ARG A 175 -1.56 3.20 7.93
C ARG A 175 -1.47 3.78 6.53
N ILE A 176 -0.86 3.03 5.63
CA ILE A 176 -0.99 3.21 4.19
C ILE A 176 -1.57 1.91 3.66
N GLN A 177 -2.61 2.01 2.86
CA GLN A 177 -3.22 0.89 2.16
C GLN A 177 -3.34 1.24 0.69
N THR A 178 -2.89 0.34 -0.19
CA THR A 178 -3.05 0.50 -1.64
C THR A 178 -3.96 -0.58 -2.20
N ALA A 179 -4.80 -0.20 -3.13
CA ALA A 179 -5.54 -1.13 -4.00
C ALA A 179 -4.83 -1.21 -5.35
N LEU A 180 -4.59 -2.43 -5.80
CA LEU A 180 -3.81 -2.75 -6.99
C LEU A 180 -4.65 -3.60 -7.94
N GLU A 181 -4.49 -3.40 -9.23
CA GLU A 181 -5.20 -4.13 -10.26
C GLU A 181 -4.28 -4.38 -11.45
N TYR A 182 -4.43 -5.54 -12.09
CA TYR A 182 -3.78 -5.77 -13.38
C TYR A 182 -4.56 -5.03 -14.47
N ASP A 183 -3.92 -4.09 -15.13
CA ASP A 183 -4.47 -3.34 -16.25
C ASP A 183 -4.00 -3.98 -17.56
N PRO A 184 -4.91 -4.54 -18.39
CA PRO A 184 -4.53 -5.19 -19.63
C PRO A 184 -4.05 -4.22 -20.72
N GLU A 185 -4.43 -2.94 -20.66
CA GLU A 185 -3.99 -1.91 -21.60
C GLU A 185 -2.58 -1.46 -21.27
N VAL A 186 -2.26 -1.35 -19.98
CA VAL A 186 -0.91 -1.08 -19.48
C VAL A 186 -0.03 -2.34 -19.56
N GLY A 187 -0.62 -3.54 -19.47
CA GLY A 187 0.11 -4.81 -19.40
C GLY A 187 0.77 -5.08 -18.06
N ALA A 188 0.42 -4.35 -17.00
CA ALA A 188 1.04 -4.42 -15.68
C ALA A 188 0.03 -4.27 -14.54
N VAL A 189 0.51 -4.52 -13.31
CA VAL A 189 -0.21 -4.16 -12.10
C VAL A 189 -0.04 -2.67 -11.84
N VAL A 190 -1.16 -1.96 -11.72
CA VAL A 190 -1.20 -0.52 -11.44
C VAL A 190 -1.88 -0.25 -10.11
N MET A 191 -1.52 0.86 -9.46
CA MET A 191 -2.22 1.36 -8.28
C MET A 191 -3.52 2.03 -8.73
N ARG A 192 -4.66 1.59 -8.17
CA ARG A 192 -5.98 2.20 -8.40
C ARG A 192 -6.38 3.15 -7.30
N ALA A 193 -6.00 2.84 -6.06
CA ALA A 193 -6.27 3.72 -4.94
C ALA A 193 -5.19 3.63 -3.87
N MET A 194 -5.05 4.69 -3.09
CA MET A 194 -4.22 4.71 -1.89
C MET A 194 -4.96 5.46 -0.78
N ASP A 195 -5.08 4.82 0.37
CA ASP A 195 -5.55 5.41 1.61
C ASP A 195 -4.37 5.59 2.56
N MET A 196 -4.19 6.81 3.06
CA MET A 196 -3.22 7.11 4.09
C MET A 196 -3.91 7.71 5.30
N ALA A 197 -3.67 7.14 6.47
CA ALA A 197 -4.12 7.71 7.74
C ALA A 197 -2.96 7.77 8.72
N MET A 198 -2.77 8.94 9.35
CA MET A 198 -1.66 9.19 10.25
C MET A 198 -2.09 10.07 11.42
N LYS A 199 -1.78 9.64 12.65
CA LYS A 199 -2.01 10.39 13.88
C LYS A 199 -0.73 10.42 14.71
N GLY A 200 -0.40 11.59 15.24
CA GLY A 200 0.83 11.72 16.01
C GLY A 200 1.09 13.13 16.52
N SER A 201 2.36 13.41 16.76
CA SER A 201 2.81 14.77 17.11
C SER A 201 4.22 15.02 16.58
N VAL A 202 4.46 16.25 16.14
CA VAL A 202 5.79 16.76 15.80
C VAL A 202 6.04 17.98 16.67
N THR A 203 7.12 17.94 17.46
CA THR A 203 7.50 19.06 18.35
C THR A 203 6.29 19.60 19.14
N LEU A 204 5.50 18.70 19.78
CA LEU A 204 4.30 18.99 20.58
C LEU A 204 3.05 19.42 19.79
N LYS A 205 3.14 19.66 18.49
CA LYS A 205 1.96 19.88 17.64
C LYS A 205 1.33 18.55 17.27
N LYS A 206 0.04 18.40 17.50
CA LYS A 206 -0.73 17.23 17.03
C LYS A 206 -0.81 17.27 15.52
N ILE A 207 -0.67 16.09 14.92
CA ILE A 207 -0.88 15.85 13.50
C ILE A 207 -1.95 14.78 13.38
N GLU A 208 -2.92 15.05 12.54
CA GLU A 208 -3.91 14.08 12.08
C GLU A 208 -4.09 14.34 10.59
N VAL A 209 -3.81 13.33 9.78
CA VAL A 209 -3.86 13.40 8.32
C VAL A 209 -4.59 12.16 7.83
N GLU A 210 -5.56 12.37 6.98
CA GLU A 210 -6.24 11.34 6.21
C GLU A 210 -6.25 11.80 4.76
N ILE A 211 -5.75 10.97 3.85
CA ILE A 211 -5.67 11.25 2.42
C ILE A 211 -6.19 10.03 1.68
N HIS A 212 -7.08 10.27 0.74
CA HIS A 212 -7.52 9.28 -0.23
C HIS A 212 -7.08 9.71 -1.63
N LEU A 213 -6.46 8.79 -2.38
CA LEU A 213 -6.06 8.99 -3.76
C LEU A 213 -6.71 7.93 -4.64
N GLU A 214 -7.22 8.33 -5.80
CA GLU A 214 -7.71 7.43 -6.85
C GLU A 214 -6.94 7.71 -8.15
N PHE A 215 -6.47 6.64 -8.80
CA PHE A 215 -5.69 6.71 -10.04
C PHE A 215 -6.48 6.08 -11.20
N GLY A 216 -6.46 6.73 -12.34
CA GLY A 216 -7.18 6.25 -13.52
C GLY A 216 -6.73 6.90 -14.82
N GLU A 217 -7.45 6.59 -15.90
CA GLU A 217 -7.21 7.14 -17.23
C GLU A 217 -5.74 7.01 -17.66
N PHE A 218 -5.19 5.78 -17.47
CA PHE A 218 -3.84 5.48 -17.92
C PHE A 218 -3.77 5.52 -19.45
N ASP A 219 -2.76 6.23 -19.95
CA ASP A 219 -2.48 6.36 -21.37
C ASP A 219 -0.97 6.13 -21.55
N CYS A 220 -0.64 4.92 -21.99
CA CYS A 220 0.73 4.46 -22.19
C CYS A 220 1.06 4.44 -23.67
N PRO A 221 2.27 4.85 -24.09
CA PRO A 221 2.70 4.86 -25.48
C PRO A 221 2.85 3.46 -26.08
#